data_9c7712a87cabbb106d7630d9e0638706
#
_entry.id   9c7712a87cabbb106d7630d9e0638706
#
_cell.length_a   1.000
_cell.length_b   1.000
_cell.length_c   1.000
_cell.angle_alpha   90.00
_cell.angle_beta   90.00
_cell.angle_gamma   90.00
#
_symmetry.space_group_name_H-M   'P 1'
#
loop_
_entity.id
_entity.type
_entity.pdbx_description
1 polymer ?
#
loop_
_entity_poly.entity_id
_entity_poly.type
_entity_poly.pdbx_seq_one_letter_code
_entity_poly.pdbx_strand_id
1 'polypeptide(L)'
;MKRLVAALLLLLAIPSPAIADEVVHIVPGSNINLVARDGRIPVTVQNPTSESVTVVVVGAATSFRLEFLEPQELTIPANTSAVAELPVRAIANGPVEVKVWVEVDGKRVGDETTLSVRVNYDIELFLLVSIAVAMFGLIVVGIIRTVVKLARSRGE
;
A
#
# COMPACT_ATOMS: atom_id res chain seq x y z
N MET A 1 21.79 -15.01 -59.26
CA MET A 1 22.32 -15.66 -58.05
C MET A 1 22.53 -14.70 -56.89
N LYS A 2 23.21 -13.54 -57.00
CA LYS A 2 23.43 -12.61 -55.91
C LYS A 2 22.15 -12.04 -55.26
N ARG A 3 21.06 -11.83 -56.02
CA ARG A 3 19.79 -11.30 -55.49
C ARG A 3 19.00 -12.34 -54.72
N LEU A 4 19.14 -13.62 -54.98
CA LEU A 4 18.50 -14.73 -54.25
C LEU A 4 19.18 -14.98 -52.89
N VAL A 5 20.51 -14.83 -52.84
CA VAL A 5 21.28 -14.95 -51.59
C VAL A 5 20.97 -13.80 -50.64
N ALA A 6 20.78 -12.57 -51.15
CA ALA A 6 20.39 -11.41 -50.32
C ALA A 6 18.94 -11.58 -49.75
N ALA A 7 18.02 -12.15 -50.51
CA ALA A 7 16.65 -12.41 -50.03
C ALA A 7 16.63 -13.53 -48.96
N LEU A 8 17.49 -14.53 -49.07
CA LEU A 8 17.61 -15.61 -48.07
C LEU A 8 18.23 -15.13 -46.75
N LEU A 9 19.19 -14.20 -46.84
CA LEU A 9 19.78 -13.58 -45.62
C LEU A 9 18.83 -12.65 -44.88
N LEU A 10 17.87 -12.01 -45.57
CA LEU A 10 16.85 -11.17 -44.94
C LEU A 10 15.79 -12.01 -44.19
N LEU A 11 15.55 -13.26 -44.58
CA LEU A 11 14.61 -14.15 -43.91
C LEU A 11 15.14 -14.71 -42.56
N LEU A 12 16.46 -14.68 -42.34
CA LEU A 12 17.11 -15.14 -41.12
C LEU A 12 17.16 -14.06 -40.00
N ALA A 13 16.74 -12.84 -40.30
CA ALA A 13 16.69 -11.73 -39.37
C ALA A 13 15.32 -11.52 -38.69
N ILE A 14 14.52 -12.60 -38.54
CA ILE A 14 13.29 -12.54 -37.72
C ILE A 14 13.75 -12.48 -36.26
N PRO A 15 13.52 -11.37 -35.56
CA PRO A 15 13.82 -11.33 -34.11
C PRO A 15 12.95 -12.41 -33.45
N SER A 16 13.57 -13.35 -32.76
CA SER A 16 12.84 -14.27 -31.89
C SER A 16 12.03 -13.44 -30.90
N PRO A 17 10.75 -13.72 -30.68
CA PRO A 17 10.02 -13.08 -29.61
C PRO A 17 10.79 -13.36 -28.32
N ALA A 18 11.16 -12.30 -27.60
CA ALA A 18 11.67 -12.45 -26.24
C ALA A 18 10.55 -13.12 -25.46
N ILE A 19 10.75 -14.37 -25.06
CA ILE A 19 9.90 -15.03 -24.08
C ILE A 19 10.16 -14.22 -22.80
N ALA A 20 9.21 -13.36 -22.44
CA ALA A 20 9.22 -12.75 -21.13
C ALA A 20 9.21 -13.91 -20.14
N ASP A 21 10.19 -13.96 -19.24
CA ASP A 21 10.24 -14.96 -18.19
C ASP A 21 8.91 -14.86 -17.42
N GLU A 22 8.11 -15.94 -17.47
CA GLU A 22 6.83 -16.05 -16.76
C GLU A 22 7.10 -16.21 -15.26
N VAL A 23 7.67 -15.17 -14.66
CA VAL A 23 8.04 -15.14 -13.24
C VAL A 23 6.98 -14.36 -12.46
N VAL A 24 6.63 -14.87 -11.29
CA VAL A 24 5.75 -14.16 -10.35
C VAL A 24 6.38 -12.80 -10.03
N HIS A 25 5.60 -11.74 -10.15
CA HIS A 25 6.08 -10.39 -9.94
C HIS A 25 5.04 -9.50 -9.24
N ILE A 26 5.53 -8.42 -8.62
CA ILE A 26 4.69 -7.41 -8.01
C ILE A 26 4.20 -6.44 -9.09
N VAL A 27 2.90 -6.20 -9.10
CA VAL A 27 2.31 -5.15 -9.94
C VAL A 27 2.56 -3.81 -9.25
N PRO A 28 3.24 -2.84 -9.93
CA PRO A 28 3.47 -1.53 -9.34
C PRO A 28 2.16 -0.87 -8.92
N GLY A 29 2.08 -0.45 -7.67
CA GLY A 29 0.90 0.20 -7.10
C GLY A 29 0.99 1.73 -7.12
N SER A 30 -0.12 2.38 -6.78
CA SER A 30 -0.20 3.83 -6.59
C SER A 30 0.40 4.25 -5.24
N ASN A 31 0.52 5.58 -5.03
CA ASN A 31 0.90 6.14 -3.75
C ASN A 31 -0.09 5.73 -2.65
N ILE A 32 0.43 5.28 -1.53
CA ILE A 32 -0.35 4.83 -0.37
C ILE A 32 -0.37 5.93 0.68
N ASN A 33 -1.55 6.24 1.21
CA ASN A 33 -1.71 7.17 2.31
C ASN A 33 -2.12 6.39 3.57
N LEU A 34 -1.23 6.33 4.56
CA LEU A 34 -1.46 5.66 5.83
C LEU A 34 -1.90 6.71 6.86
N VAL A 35 -3.18 6.70 7.23
CA VAL A 35 -3.80 7.66 8.15
C VAL A 35 -3.94 7.13 9.58
N ALA A 36 -3.69 5.85 9.80
CA ALA A 36 -3.73 5.21 11.11
C ALA A 36 -2.33 4.78 11.55
N ARG A 37 -2.14 4.59 12.85
CA ARG A 37 -0.87 4.13 13.42
C ARG A 37 -0.56 2.70 13.05
N ASP A 38 -1.56 1.82 13.13
CA ASP A 38 -1.46 0.44 12.69
C ASP A 38 -2.33 0.28 11.44
N GLY A 39 -1.75 -0.29 10.39
CA GLY A 39 -2.43 -0.42 9.10
C GLY A 39 -1.89 -1.58 8.27
N ARG A 40 -2.36 -1.67 7.03
CA ARG A 40 -1.93 -2.69 6.08
C ARG A 40 -1.62 -2.05 4.74
N ILE A 41 -0.52 -2.48 4.15
CA ILE A 41 -0.12 -2.07 2.81
C ILE A 41 -0.55 -3.15 1.83
N PRO A 42 -1.50 -2.85 0.92
CA PRO A 42 -1.91 -3.81 -0.10
C PRO A 42 -0.84 -3.90 -1.19
N VAL A 43 -0.38 -5.11 -1.47
CA VAL A 43 0.58 -5.41 -2.54
C VAL A 43 -0.03 -6.43 -3.47
N THR A 44 -0.25 -6.05 -4.73
CA THR A 44 -0.77 -6.96 -5.76
C THR A 44 0.38 -7.76 -6.34
N VAL A 45 0.25 -9.09 -6.29
CA VAL A 45 1.20 -10.02 -6.88
C VAL A 45 0.52 -10.75 -8.02
N GLN A 46 1.16 -10.80 -9.18
CA GLN A 46 0.68 -11.50 -10.37
C GLN A 46 1.46 -12.78 -10.58
N ASN A 47 0.72 -13.87 -10.81
CA ASN A 47 1.26 -15.15 -11.21
C ASN A 47 0.91 -15.39 -12.70
N PRO A 48 1.84 -15.15 -13.62
CA PRO A 48 1.59 -15.41 -15.07
C PRO A 48 1.76 -16.87 -15.43
N THR A 49 2.24 -17.72 -14.53
CA THR A 49 2.51 -19.14 -14.80
C THR A 49 1.23 -19.95 -14.90
N SER A 50 1.32 -21.13 -15.53
CA SER A 50 0.20 -22.06 -15.66
C SER A 50 -0.09 -22.91 -14.42
N GLU A 51 0.67 -22.72 -13.34
CA GLU A 51 0.53 -23.45 -12.09
C GLU A 51 0.24 -22.51 -10.93
N SER A 52 -0.42 -23.02 -9.88
CA SER A 52 -0.61 -22.28 -8.63
C SER A 52 0.72 -22.20 -7.87
N VAL A 53 1.06 -21.01 -7.39
CA VAL A 53 2.31 -20.77 -6.67
C VAL A 53 2.02 -20.19 -5.28
N THR A 54 2.69 -20.72 -4.25
CA THR A 54 2.68 -20.13 -2.91
C THR A 54 3.93 -19.28 -2.75
N VAL A 55 3.73 -18.03 -2.37
CA VAL A 55 4.78 -17.01 -2.24
C VAL A 55 4.73 -16.36 -0.87
N VAL A 56 5.85 -15.84 -0.43
CA VAL A 56 5.95 -14.97 0.74
C VAL A 56 6.24 -13.55 0.25
N VAL A 57 5.36 -12.61 0.56
CA VAL A 57 5.56 -11.20 0.25
C VAL A 57 6.22 -10.54 1.44
N VAL A 58 7.37 -9.92 1.19
CA VAL A 58 8.20 -9.28 2.22
C VAL A 58 8.30 -7.79 1.91
N GLY A 59 8.21 -6.97 2.96
CA GLY A 59 8.37 -5.53 2.86
C GLY A 59 9.44 -5.00 3.80
N ALA A 60 10.16 -3.99 3.36
CA ALA A 60 11.11 -3.24 4.18
C ALA A 60 10.97 -1.73 3.94
N ALA A 61 10.91 -0.95 5.01
CA ALA A 61 10.90 0.50 4.92
C ALA A 61 12.34 1.03 4.81
N THR A 62 12.55 2.06 3.99
CA THR A 62 13.85 2.73 3.88
C THR A 62 14.12 3.72 5.02
N SER A 63 13.15 3.90 5.92
CA SER A 63 13.19 4.87 7.02
C SER A 63 12.50 4.31 8.26
N PHE A 64 12.96 4.73 9.44
CA PHE A 64 12.38 4.37 10.74
C PHE A 64 10.93 4.86 10.97
N ARG A 65 10.37 5.66 10.05
CA ARG A 65 8.98 6.17 10.17
C ARG A 65 7.91 5.12 10.04
N LEU A 66 8.26 3.98 9.42
CA LEU A 66 7.36 2.86 9.18
C LEU A 66 8.09 1.56 9.48
N GLU A 67 7.41 0.65 10.15
CA GLU A 67 7.89 -0.70 10.46
C GLU A 67 6.95 -1.72 9.85
N PHE A 68 7.49 -2.73 9.16
CA PHE A 68 6.77 -3.93 8.76
C PHE A 68 6.80 -4.92 9.92
N LEU A 69 5.65 -5.47 10.27
CA LEU A 69 5.53 -6.34 11.44
C LEU A 69 5.84 -7.80 11.08
N GLU A 70 5.29 -8.27 9.96
CA GLU A 70 5.47 -9.65 9.52
C GLU A 70 5.32 -9.76 7.99
N PRO A 71 6.01 -10.72 7.34
CA PRO A 71 5.77 -11.06 5.95
C PRO A 71 4.41 -11.78 5.79
N GLN A 72 3.86 -11.77 4.57
CA GLN A 72 2.58 -12.41 4.27
C GLN A 72 2.75 -13.56 3.28
N GLU A 73 2.27 -14.73 3.67
CA GLU A 73 2.17 -15.87 2.77
C GLU A 73 0.89 -15.79 1.94
N LEU A 74 1.00 -16.06 0.64
CA LEU A 74 -0.09 -15.93 -0.32
C LEU A 74 -0.01 -17.04 -1.36
N THR A 75 -1.11 -17.76 -1.56
CA THR A 75 -1.22 -18.72 -2.66
C THR A 75 -1.98 -18.08 -3.82
N ILE A 76 -1.34 -18.02 -4.99
CA ILE A 76 -1.86 -17.37 -6.19
C ILE A 76 -2.15 -18.44 -7.24
N PRO A 77 -3.41 -18.62 -7.67
CA PRO A 77 -3.75 -19.56 -8.74
C PRO A 77 -3.06 -19.21 -10.06
N ALA A 78 -3.00 -20.18 -10.96
CA ALA A 78 -2.43 -20.01 -12.31
C ALA A 78 -3.07 -18.84 -13.06
N ASN A 79 -2.27 -18.03 -13.74
CA ASN A 79 -2.70 -16.92 -14.59
C ASN A 79 -3.61 -15.90 -13.88
N THR A 80 -3.44 -15.70 -12.58
CA THR A 80 -4.22 -14.74 -11.79
C THR A 80 -3.34 -13.80 -10.97
N SER A 81 -4.00 -12.85 -10.31
CA SER A 81 -3.37 -11.97 -9.32
C SER A 81 -4.07 -12.11 -7.98
N ALA A 82 -3.32 -11.90 -6.91
CA ALA A 82 -3.85 -11.83 -5.56
C ALA A 82 -3.20 -10.67 -4.79
N VAL A 83 -3.85 -10.22 -3.73
CA VAL A 83 -3.39 -9.08 -2.92
C VAL A 83 -2.90 -9.60 -1.57
N ALA A 84 -1.64 -9.32 -1.26
CA ALA A 84 -1.08 -9.48 0.08
C ALA A 84 -1.30 -8.20 0.88
N GLU A 85 -1.75 -8.31 2.12
CA GLU A 85 -1.94 -7.19 3.02
C GLU A 85 -0.84 -7.19 4.09
N LEU A 86 0.26 -6.48 3.83
CA LEU A 86 1.40 -6.40 4.74
C LEU A 86 1.08 -5.53 5.96
N PRO A 87 1.08 -6.08 7.18
CA PRO A 87 0.83 -5.32 8.38
C PRO A 87 2.00 -4.39 8.69
N VAL A 88 1.69 -3.13 8.97
CA VAL A 88 2.68 -2.09 9.23
C VAL A 88 2.29 -1.25 10.43
N ARG A 89 3.30 -0.67 11.08
CA ARG A 89 3.16 0.31 12.16
C ARG A 89 3.84 1.62 11.79
N ALA A 90 3.07 2.71 11.85
CA ALA A 90 3.60 4.06 11.70
C ALA A 90 4.28 4.52 12.99
N ILE A 91 5.52 4.98 12.89
CA ILE A 91 6.32 5.48 14.01
C ILE A 91 6.41 7.00 13.99
N ALA A 92 6.51 7.60 12.79
CA ALA A 92 6.53 9.05 12.62
C ALA A 92 5.88 9.45 11.30
N ASN A 93 5.30 10.65 11.25
CA ASN A 93 4.68 11.22 10.06
C ASN A 93 5.72 11.56 8.98
N GLY A 94 5.29 11.54 7.74
CA GLY A 94 6.05 11.96 6.57
C GLY A 94 6.08 10.94 5.44
N PRO A 95 6.77 11.26 4.34
CA PRO A 95 6.95 10.36 3.23
C PRO A 95 7.95 9.25 3.59
N VAL A 96 7.66 8.03 3.14
CA VAL A 96 8.52 6.85 3.29
C VAL A 96 8.48 6.08 1.99
N GLU A 97 9.65 5.69 1.51
CA GLU A 97 9.76 4.70 0.45
C GLU A 97 9.84 3.32 1.09
N VAL A 98 9.09 2.38 0.56
CA VAL A 98 9.10 0.99 0.99
C VAL A 98 9.49 0.11 -0.18
N LYS A 99 10.30 -0.88 0.10
CA LYS A 99 10.75 -1.89 -0.84
C LYS A 99 9.99 -3.17 -0.56
N VAL A 100 9.38 -3.73 -1.58
CA VAL A 100 8.66 -4.99 -1.49
C VAL A 100 9.18 -5.98 -2.52
N TRP A 101 9.26 -7.25 -2.12
CA TRP A 101 9.69 -8.33 -2.99
C TRP A 101 8.96 -9.63 -2.65
N VAL A 102 9.06 -10.56 -3.55
CA VAL A 102 8.44 -11.89 -3.43
C VAL A 102 9.52 -12.93 -3.20
N GLU A 103 9.24 -13.89 -2.33
CA GLU A 103 10.07 -15.06 -2.08
C GLU A 103 9.28 -16.35 -2.33
N VAL A 104 9.93 -17.31 -2.97
CA VAL A 104 9.44 -18.68 -3.16
C VAL A 104 10.49 -19.61 -2.56
N ASP A 105 10.11 -20.50 -1.65
CA ASP A 105 11.03 -21.42 -0.95
C ASP A 105 12.23 -20.69 -0.31
N GLY A 106 12.01 -19.49 0.24
CA GLY A 106 13.03 -18.66 0.88
C GLY A 106 14.03 -18.00 -0.09
N LYS A 107 13.75 -18.03 -1.38
CA LYS A 107 14.57 -17.35 -2.39
C LYS A 107 13.76 -16.21 -3.01
N ARG A 108 14.39 -15.06 -3.18
CA ARG A 108 13.80 -13.91 -3.86
C ARG A 108 13.57 -14.22 -5.33
N VAL A 109 12.35 -13.93 -5.81
CA VAL A 109 11.90 -14.16 -7.18
C VAL A 109 11.39 -12.84 -7.77
N GLY A 110 11.76 -12.55 -9.01
CA GLY A 110 11.42 -11.29 -9.66
C GLY A 110 12.17 -10.07 -9.11
N ASP A 111 11.77 -8.92 -9.58
CA ASP A 111 12.39 -7.64 -9.21
C ASP A 111 11.77 -7.06 -7.93
N GLU A 112 12.59 -6.31 -7.19
CA GLU A 112 12.15 -5.50 -6.06
C GLU A 112 11.35 -4.30 -6.56
N THR A 113 10.18 -4.05 -5.98
CA THR A 113 9.35 -2.90 -6.32
C THR A 113 9.39 -1.87 -5.20
N THR A 114 9.59 -0.59 -5.55
CA THR A 114 9.54 0.52 -4.60
C THR A 114 8.16 1.16 -4.63
N LEU A 115 7.53 1.30 -3.46
CA LEU A 115 6.25 1.96 -3.27
C LEU A 115 6.43 3.22 -2.43
N SER A 116 5.71 4.30 -2.77
CA SER A 116 5.71 5.52 -1.98
C SER A 116 4.54 5.49 -0.97
N VAL A 117 4.86 5.58 0.30
CA VAL A 117 3.89 5.62 1.40
C VAL A 117 3.99 6.97 2.10
N ARG A 118 2.85 7.64 2.27
CA ARG A 118 2.75 8.85 3.09
C ARG A 118 2.07 8.52 4.41
N VAL A 119 2.78 8.71 5.49
CA VAL A 119 2.30 8.47 6.85
C VAL A 119 1.74 9.76 7.44
N ASN A 120 0.47 9.76 7.85
CA ASN A 120 -0.26 10.90 8.41
C ASN A 120 -1.22 10.45 9.54
N TYR A 121 -0.73 9.74 10.56
CA TYR A 121 -1.59 9.19 11.61
C TYR A 121 -2.10 10.22 12.62
N ASP A 122 -1.53 11.44 12.67
CA ASP A 122 -1.98 12.49 13.60
C ASP A 122 -3.33 13.12 13.22
N ILE A 123 -3.82 12.88 12.00
CA ILE A 123 -5.12 13.39 11.55
C ILE A 123 -6.25 12.87 12.44
N GLU A 124 -6.19 11.61 12.86
CA GLU A 124 -7.20 11.00 13.72
C GLU A 124 -7.27 11.70 15.08
N LEU A 125 -6.12 11.93 15.73
CA LEU A 125 -6.04 12.65 17.01
C LEU A 125 -6.54 14.09 16.87
N PHE A 126 -6.15 14.79 15.80
CA PHE A 126 -6.60 16.16 15.54
C PHE A 126 -8.12 16.24 15.41
N LEU A 127 -8.75 15.34 14.64
CA LEU A 127 -10.19 15.30 14.49
C LEU A 127 -10.89 15.02 15.82
N LEU A 128 -10.40 14.05 16.60
CA LEU A 128 -10.98 13.69 17.90
C LEU A 128 -10.91 14.85 18.88
N VAL A 129 -9.77 15.53 18.99
CA VAL A 129 -9.61 16.71 19.86
C VAL A 129 -10.51 17.86 19.39
N SER A 130 -10.60 18.10 18.08
CA SER A 130 -11.44 19.18 17.53
C SER A 130 -12.92 18.95 17.84
N ILE A 131 -13.41 17.72 17.70
CA ILE A 131 -14.80 17.35 18.05
C ILE A 131 -15.04 17.50 19.55
N ALA A 132 -14.10 17.03 20.38
CA ALA A 132 -14.22 17.15 21.85
C ALA A 132 -14.31 18.61 22.30
N VAL A 133 -13.47 19.50 21.75
CA VAL A 133 -13.49 20.95 22.04
C VAL A 133 -14.80 21.59 21.57
N ALA A 134 -15.30 21.24 20.39
CA ALA A 134 -16.58 21.75 19.87
C ALA A 134 -17.75 21.30 20.77
N MET A 135 -17.82 20.03 21.18
CA MET A 135 -18.83 19.51 22.09
C MET A 135 -18.78 20.20 23.45
N PHE A 136 -17.58 20.38 24.01
CA PHE A 136 -17.41 21.09 25.28
C PHE A 136 -17.92 22.53 25.19
N GLY A 137 -17.62 23.25 24.11
CA GLY A 137 -18.11 24.60 23.85
C GLY A 137 -19.63 24.65 23.81
N LEU A 138 -20.29 23.72 23.13
CA LEU A 138 -21.75 23.62 23.07
C LEU A 138 -22.38 23.37 24.45
N ILE A 139 -21.77 22.50 25.28
CA ILE A 139 -22.22 22.23 26.65
C ILE A 139 -22.15 23.50 27.49
N VAL A 140 -21.01 24.23 27.46
CA VAL A 140 -20.83 25.48 28.20
C VAL A 140 -21.86 26.53 27.79
N VAL A 141 -22.07 26.73 26.50
CA VAL A 141 -23.10 27.65 25.98
C VAL A 141 -24.50 27.22 26.44
N GLY A 142 -24.81 25.94 26.41
CA GLY A 142 -26.07 25.40 26.89
C GLY A 142 -26.31 25.68 28.38
N ILE A 143 -25.28 25.47 29.22
CA ILE A 143 -25.34 25.76 30.66
C ILE A 143 -25.57 27.24 30.91
N ILE A 144 -24.78 28.13 30.28
CA ILE A 144 -24.90 29.57 30.41
C ILE A 144 -26.31 30.03 30.04
N ARG A 145 -26.82 29.57 28.91
CA ARG A 145 -28.18 29.92 28.44
C ARG A 145 -29.25 29.48 29.41
N THR A 146 -29.10 28.30 29.99
CA THR A 146 -30.04 27.75 30.98
C THR A 146 -30.01 28.56 32.29
N VAL A 147 -28.83 28.86 32.81
CA VAL A 147 -28.66 29.68 34.01
C VAL A 147 -29.22 31.08 33.83
N VAL A 148 -28.93 31.74 32.71
CA VAL A 148 -29.47 33.09 32.42
C VAL A 148 -31.00 33.05 32.33
N LYS A 149 -31.60 32.04 31.70
CA LYS A 149 -33.06 31.89 31.61
C LYS A 149 -33.70 31.71 33.00
N LEU A 150 -33.10 30.87 33.85
CA LEU A 150 -33.59 30.64 35.22
C LEU A 150 -33.46 31.89 36.11
N ALA A 151 -32.38 32.66 35.96
CA ALA A 151 -32.18 33.90 36.66
C ALA A 151 -33.25 34.99 36.33
N ARG A 152 -33.63 35.06 35.03
CA ARG A 152 -34.69 36.00 34.58
C ARG A 152 -36.06 35.59 35.06
N SER A 153 -36.39 34.31 35.17
CA SER A 153 -37.70 33.82 35.64
C SER A 153 -37.92 33.93 37.16
N ARG A 154 -36.83 34.23 37.97
CA ARG A 154 -36.91 34.44 39.39
C ARG A 154 -37.00 35.93 39.80
N GLY A 155 -36.88 36.82 38.86
CA GLY A 155 -36.94 38.28 39.05
C GLY A 155 -38.27 38.94 38.71
N GLU A 156 -39.26 38.13 38.28
CA GLU A 156 -40.68 38.51 38.16
C GLU A 156 -41.50 37.92 39.33
#